data_1dd58a108c651ffb5c6a921dc1481948
#
_entry.id   1dd58a108c651ffb5c6a921dc1481948
#
_cell.length_a   1.000
_cell.length_b   1.000
_cell.length_c   1.000
_cell.angle_alpha   90.00
_cell.angle_beta   90.00
_cell.angle_gamma   90.00
#
_symmetry.space_group_name_H-M   'P 1'
#
loop_
_entity.id
_entity.type
_entity.pdbx_description
1 polymer ?
#
loop_
_entity_poly.entity_id
_entity_poly.type
_entity_poly.pdbx_seq_one_letter_code
_entity_poly.pdbx_strand_id
1 'polypeptide(L)'
;RRAQTGSKISPVMERFLTMGALLGAFVGGGIGYLLELADRSFRKPEDIIREFGVPIMGHIPFMTEQRLKAKSELSQFDRSAISIHLPRSRPAEAFRSVRTAVCFSAGAGEHRVISVTSPAAGDGKSTLALNLAVSLAQSGKRTVLLESDLRRPKVHKLTGASNQLGLVDVLRGQAEIDDVVQSCEVQELQLITCGSRPKDPAELLAKPSYEAFLEELRRRYDYVIVDTPPILAVTDPAGVAARVDGVMVCMRLSRHTRDLGRRTMDALRDIGATVSGIVINGVEERDSYGYGNYRYSDYRYYYKNYNYKYGYGYGRYGSYNSYGSAYGGNEYFEEKDPGAAALMSGSAPEDAASGEPAPGD
;
A
#
# COMPACT_ATOMS: atom_id res chain seq x y z
N ARG A 1 51.44 -20.31 -68.45
CA ARG A 1 50.47 -20.92 -67.51
C ARG A 1 49.86 -19.83 -66.65
N ARG A 2 48.60 -19.54 -66.84
CA ARG A 2 47.87 -18.58 -65.99
C ARG A 2 47.55 -19.28 -64.67
N ALA A 3 47.94 -18.70 -63.52
CA ALA A 3 47.55 -19.18 -62.19
C ALA A 3 46.04 -18.99 -62.04
N GLN A 4 45.31 -20.10 -61.82
CA GLN A 4 43.92 -20.04 -61.40
C GLN A 4 43.85 -19.51 -59.99
N THR A 5 43.10 -18.46 -59.81
CA THR A 5 42.79 -17.91 -58.47
C THR A 5 41.94 -18.98 -57.74
N GLY A 6 42.56 -19.66 -56.77
CA GLY A 6 41.85 -20.61 -55.91
C GLY A 6 40.75 -19.92 -55.14
N SER A 7 39.52 -20.37 -55.28
CA SER A 7 38.38 -19.96 -54.48
C SER A 7 38.62 -20.43 -53.07
N LYS A 8 38.43 -19.57 -52.07
CA LYS A 8 38.53 -19.87 -50.64
C LYS A 8 37.45 -20.87 -50.28
N ILE A 9 37.80 -22.14 -50.01
CA ILE A 9 36.83 -23.23 -49.83
C ILE A 9 36.37 -23.28 -48.34
N SER A 10 37.11 -22.68 -47.39
CA SER A 10 36.80 -22.68 -45.96
C SER A 10 37.74 -21.70 -45.21
N PRO A 11 37.30 -21.10 -44.14
CA PRO A 11 35.93 -21.05 -43.56
C PRO A 11 35.03 -20.03 -44.26
N VAL A 12 33.74 -20.40 -44.49
CA VAL A 12 32.73 -19.49 -45.01
C VAL A 12 32.22 -18.65 -43.85
N MET A 13 32.73 -17.42 -43.72
CA MET A 13 32.43 -16.52 -42.60
C MET A 13 30.93 -16.37 -42.32
N GLU A 14 30.12 -16.28 -43.37
CA GLU A 14 28.66 -16.18 -43.26
C GLU A 14 28.01 -17.38 -42.54
N ARG A 15 28.48 -18.59 -42.77
CA ARG A 15 27.97 -19.79 -42.09
C ARG A 15 28.30 -19.81 -40.61
N PHE A 16 29.48 -19.37 -40.22
CA PHE A 16 29.90 -19.28 -38.83
C PHE A 16 29.11 -18.17 -38.10
N LEU A 17 28.88 -17.03 -38.76
CA LEU A 17 28.07 -15.94 -38.22
C LEU A 17 26.61 -16.36 -38.04
N THR A 18 26.02 -17.04 -39.03
CA THR A 18 24.63 -17.51 -38.94
C THR A 18 24.47 -18.60 -37.88
N MET A 19 25.39 -19.57 -37.81
CA MET A 19 25.37 -20.56 -36.74
C MET A 19 25.58 -19.95 -35.34
N GLY A 20 26.49 -19.00 -35.20
CA GLY A 20 26.70 -18.29 -33.98
C GLY A 20 25.48 -17.49 -33.52
N ALA A 21 24.82 -16.79 -34.47
CA ALA A 21 23.59 -16.05 -34.21
C ALA A 21 22.43 -16.97 -33.78
N LEU A 22 22.25 -18.11 -34.47
CA LEU A 22 21.22 -19.10 -34.13
C LEU A 22 21.47 -19.74 -32.74
N LEU A 23 22.73 -20.11 -32.48
CA LEU A 23 23.09 -20.69 -31.18
C LEU A 23 22.92 -19.64 -30.05
N GLY A 24 23.33 -18.39 -30.28
CA GLY A 24 23.13 -17.29 -29.36
C GLY A 24 21.68 -17.01 -29.07
N ALA A 25 20.81 -17.00 -30.10
CA ALA A 25 19.38 -16.85 -29.94
C ALA A 25 18.75 -18.01 -29.18
N PHE A 26 19.19 -19.26 -29.45
CA PHE A 26 18.69 -20.43 -28.72
C PHE A 26 19.08 -20.44 -27.26
N VAL A 27 20.35 -20.16 -26.96
CA VAL A 27 20.85 -20.08 -25.57
C VAL A 27 20.24 -18.89 -24.85
N GLY A 28 20.17 -17.71 -25.48
CA GLY A 28 19.55 -16.51 -24.91
C GLY A 28 18.06 -16.70 -24.65
N GLY A 29 17.32 -17.31 -25.60
CA GLY A 29 15.92 -17.66 -25.43
C GLY A 29 15.71 -18.70 -24.32
N GLY A 30 16.58 -19.70 -24.22
CA GLY A 30 16.54 -20.70 -23.14
C GLY A 30 16.77 -20.08 -21.77
N ILE A 31 17.77 -19.21 -21.63
CA ILE A 31 18.00 -18.48 -20.38
C ILE A 31 16.82 -17.56 -20.05
N GLY A 32 16.31 -16.81 -21.03
CA GLY A 32 15.15 -15.96 -20.86
C GLY A 32 13.92 -16.75 -20.37
N TYR A 33 13.68 -17.91 -20.97
CA TYR A 33 12.60 -18.81 -20.55
C TYR A 33 12.78 -19.36 -19.14
N LEU A 34 14.00 -19.74 -18.74
CA LEU A 34 14.30 -20.20 -17.38
C LEU A 34 14.12 -19.07 -16.35
N LEU A 35 14.52 -17.85 -16.68
CA LEU A 35 14.31 -16.68 -15.83
C LEU A 35 12.82 -16.36 -15.67
N GLU A 36 12.04 -16.50 -16.74
CA GLU A 36 10.58 -16.34 -16.73
C GLU A 36 9.89 -17.39 -15.86
N LEU A 37 10.32 -18.67 -15.94
CA LEU A 37 9.82 -19.74 -15.06
C LEU A 37 10.19 -19.55 -13.59
N ALA A 38 11.31 -18.92 -13.32
CA ALA A 38 11.77 -18.60 -11.96
C ALA A 38 11.05 -17.36 -11.38
N ASP A 39 10.42 -16.53 -12.20
CA ASP A 39 9.68 -15.36 -11.76
C ASP A 39 8.32 -15.75 -11.15
N ARG A 40 8.24 -15.70 -9.83
CA ARG A 40 7.03 -15.99 -9.04
C ARG A 40 6.25 -14.74 -8.66
N SER A 41 6.52 -13.60 -9.27
CA SER A 41 5.77 -12.37 -8.98
C SER A 41 4.30 -12.47 -9.39
N PHE A 42 3.44 -11.76 -8.70
CA PHE A 42 2.05 -11.62 -9.11
C PHE A 42 1.96 -10.63 -10.28
N ARG A 43 1.35 -11.07 -11.37
CA ARG A 43 1.16 -10.24 -12.57
C ARG A 43 -0.21 -9.60 -12.64
N LYS A 44 -1.20 -10.21 -11.98
CA LYS A 44 -2.59 -9.74 -11.97
C LYS A 44 -3.17 -9.83 -10.57
N PRO A 45 -4.06 -8.91 -10.21
CA PRO A 45 -4.78 -8.95 -8.91
C PRO A 45 -5.55 -10.26 -8.70
N GLU A 46 -6.10 -10.84 -9.79
CA GLU A 46 -6.85 -12.10 -9.74
C GLU A 46 -6.00 -13.26 -9.23
N ASP A 47 -4.70 -13.23 -9.51
CA ASP A 47 -3.77 -14.28 -9.05
C ASP A 47 -3.64 -14.23 -7.52
N ILE A 48 -3.64 -13.03 -6.93
CA ILE A 48 -3.59 -12.82 -5.47
C ILE A 48 -4.87 -13.35 -4.82
N ILE A 49 -6.04 -12.98 -5.38
CA ILE A 49 -7.34 -13.43 -4.86
C ILE A 49 -7.45 -14.95 -4.96
N ARG A 50 -7.01 -15.54 -6.08
CA ARG A 50 -7.05 -16.99 -6.28
C ARG A 50 -6.11 -17.73 -5.33
N GLU A 51 -4.94 -17.16 -5.08
CA GLU A 51 -3.91 -17.78 -4.22
C GLU A 51 -4.30 -17.73 -2.74
N PHE A 52 -4.79 -16.60 -2.27
CA PHE A 52 -5.00 -16.34 -0.84
C PHE A 52 -6.46 -16.49 -0.40
N GLY A 53 -7.42 -16.46 -1.32
CA GLY A 53 -8.84 -16.58 -1.01
C GLY A 53 -9.44 -15.39 -0.27
N VAL A 54 -8.74 -14.24 -0.25
CA VAL A 54 -9.19 -13.02 0.42
C VAL A 54 -9.28 -11.85 -0.56
N PRO A 55 -10.16 -10.87 -0.33
CA PRO A 55 -10.35 -9.75 -1.25
C PRO A 55 -9.15 -8.79 -1.21
N ILE A 56 -8.89 -8.13 -2.34
CA ILE A 56 -8.00 -6.96 -2.39
C ILE A 56 -8.84 -5.73 -2.05
N MET A 57 -8.49 -5.03 -0.96
CA MET A 57 -9.19 -3.85 -0.49
C MET A 57 -8.74 -2.56 -1.17
N GLY A 58 -7.55 -2.55 -1.76
CA GLY A 58 -7.05 -1.38 -2.47
C GLY A 58 -5.64 -1.55 -3.02
N HIS A 59 -5.31 -0.64 -3.95
CA HIS A 59 -4.00 -0.53 -4.55
C HIS A 59 -3.50 0.89 -4.30
N ILE A 60 -2.42 1.01 -3.53
CA ILE A 60 -1.80 2.29 -3.26
C ILE A 60 -0.66 2.48 -4.26
N PRO A 61 -0.68 3.53 -5.10
CA PRO A 61 0.36 3.77 -6.07
C PRO A 61 1.68 4.13 -5.39
N PHE A 62 2.80 3.85 -6.07
CA PHE A 62 4.12 4.21 -5.59
C PHE A 62 4.25 5.74 -5.50
N MET A 63 4.71 6.22 -4.37
CA MET A 63 4.89 7.64 -4.11
C MET A 63 6.38 7.99 -4.17
N THR A 64 6.75 8.85 -5.13
CA THR A 64 8.11 9.37 -5.21
C THR A 64 8.35 10.45 -4.17
N GLU A 65 9.59 10.57 -3.68
CA GLU A 65 9.96 11.64 -2.73
C GLU A 65 9.68 13.05 -3.26
N GLN A 66 9.73 13.25 -4.58
CA GLN A 66 9.42 14.53 -5.20
C GLN A 66 7.95 14.92 -5.01
N ARG A 67 7.02 13.98 -5.10
CA ARG A 67 5.59 14.20 -4.83
C ARG A 67 5.33 14.44 -3.34
N LEU A 68 6.17 13.89 -2.45
CA LEU A 68 6.10 14.09 -1.00
C LEU A 68 6.66 15.46 -0.54
N LYS A 69 7.24 16.29 -1.41
CA LYS A 69 7.77 17.61 -1.06
C LYS A 69 6.69 18.65 -0.74
N ALA A 70 5.46 18.40 -1.11
CA ALA A 70 4.31 19.28 -0.86
C ALA A 70 3.76 19.18 0.58
N LYS A 71 4.63 19.16 1.59
CA LYS A 71 4.20 19.23 2.99
C LYS A 71 3.65 20.62 3.29
N SER A 72 2.48 20.72 3.91
CA SER A 72 2.06 21.94 4.57
C SER A 72 3.01 22.25 5.73
N GLU A 73 3.62 23.42 5.74
CA GLU A 73 4.54 23.84 6.82
C GLU A 73 3.83 23.95 8.18
N LEU A 74 2.52 24.04 8.17
CA LEU A 74 1.66 24.19 9.36
C LEU A 74 1.19 22.84 9.95
N SER A 75 1.38 21.73 9.24
CA SER A 75 0.92 20.41 9.72
C SER A 75 1.98 19.73 10.59
N GLN A 76 1.53 19.17 11.71
CA GLN A 76 2.35 18.33 12.58
C GLN A 76 2.67 16.96 11.96
N PHE A 77 1.85 16.50 10.99
CA PHE A 77 1.99 15.20 10.38
C PHE A 77 3.21 15.09 9.43
N ASP A 78 3.81 13.90 9.39
CA ASP A 78 4.84 13.58 8.41
C ASP A 78 4.31 13.63 6.97
N ARG A 79 5.21 13.81 6.01
CA ARG A 79 4.89 13.86 4.57
C ARG A 79 4.15 12.62 4.06
N SER A 80 4.26 11.49 4.73
CA SER A 80 3.55 10.26 4.37
C SER A 80 2.05 10.27 4.71
N ALA A 81 1.57 11.30 5.43
CA ALA A 81 0.15 11.56 5.64
C ALA A 81 -0.51 12.19 4.40
N ILE A 82 -0.57 11.41 3.32
CA ILE A 82 -1.02 11.86 2.00
C ILE A 82 -2.46 12.37 2.02
N SER A 83 -3.31 11.72 2.78
CA SER A 83 -4.73 12.10 2.94
C SER A 83 -4.89 13.51 3.53
N ILE A 84 -3.85 14.05 4.19
CA ILE A 84 -3.80 15.42 4.73
C ILE A 84 -3.13 16.37 3.74
N HIS A 85 -1.89 16.03 3.32
CA HIS A 85 -1.06 16.95 2.54
C HIS A 85 -1.47 17.06 1.07
N LEU A 86 -2.00 15.98 0.50
CA LEU A 86 -2.38 15.91 -0.93
C LEU A 86 -3.78 15.30 -1.09
N PRO A 87 -4.84 15.90 -0.52
CA PRO A 87 -6.18 15.30 -0.45
C PRO A 87 -6.84 15.07 -1.81
N ARG A 88 -6.42 15.76 -2.87
CA ARG A 88 -6.93 15.60 -4.24
C ARG A 88 -6.07 14.70 -5.12
N SER A 89 -5.02 14.08 -4.57
CA SER A 89 -4.11 13.23 -5.33
C SER A 89 -4.68 11.82 -5.55
N ARG A 90 -4.17 11.11 -6.56
CA ARG A 90 -4.48 9.70 -6.81
C ARG A 90 -4.19 8.79 -5.61
N PRO A 91 -3.04 8.94 -4.88
CA PRO A 91 -2.82 8.16 -3.67
C PRO A 91 -3.85 8.43 -2.57
N ALA A 92 -4.28 9.68 -2.37
CA ALA A 92 -5.34 9.99 -1.40
C ALA A 92 -6.66 9.32 -1.77
N GLU A 93 -7.01 9.27 -3.08
CA GLU A 93 -8.19 8.55 -3.56
C GLU A 93 -8.07 7.04 -3.35
N ALA A 94 -6.86 6.49 -3.49
CA ALA A 94 -6.61 5.08 -3.18
C ALA A 94 -6.90 4.76 -1.70
N PHE A 95 -6.51 5.62 -0.76
CA PHE A 95 -6.86 5.45 0.66
C PHE A 95 -8.37 5.60 0.92
N ARG A 96 -9.07 6.50 0.21
CA ARG A 96 -10.55 6.57 0.27
C ARG A 96 -11.20 5.30 -0.25
N SER A 97 -10.64 4.68 -1.28
CA SER A 97 -11.10 3.39 -1.81
C SER A 97 -10.93 2.28 -0.77
N VAL A 98 -9.77 2.22 -0.08
CA VAL A 98 -9.54 1.28 1.03
C VAL A 98 -10.55 1.51 2.15
N ARG A 99 -10.78 2.78 2.57
CA ARG A 99 -11.81 3.11 3.55
C ARG A 99 -13.19 2.57 3.13
N THR A 100 -13.57 2.82 1.89
CA THR A 100 -14.85 2.35 1.34
C THR A 100 -14.93 0.83 1.41
N ALA A 101 -13.87 0.12 1.03
CA ALA A 101 -13.81 -1.33 1.14
C ALA A 101 -13.96 -1.79 2.60
N VAL A 102 -13.29 -1.14 3.56
CA VAL A 102 -13.44 -1.41 4.99
C VAL A 102 -14.87 -1.23 5.47
N CYS A 103 -15.49 -0.11 5.11
CA CYS A 103 -16.86 0.19 5.55
C CYS A 103 -17.92 -0.80 4.98
N PHE A 104 -17.64 -1.40 3.82
CA PHE A 104 -18.58 -2.32 3.16
C PHE A 104 -18.24 -3.79 3.34
N SER A 105 -17.00 -4.15 3.70
CA SER A 105 -16.59 -5.54 3.94
C SER A 105 -17.11 -6.09 5.25
N ALA A 106 -17.28 -5.23 6.22
CA ALA A 106 -17.93 -5.56 7.47
C ALA A 106 -19.44 -5.36 7.27
N GLY A 107 -20.24 -6.38 7.46
CA GLY A 107 -21.67 -6.21 7.71
C GLY A 107 -21.82 -5.11 8.76
N ALA A 108 -22.79 -4.19 8.58
CA ALA A 108 -22.89 -2.95 9.33
C ALA A 108 -22.66 -3.16 10.83
N GLY A 109 -21.46 -2.88 11.32
CA GLY A 109 -21.10 -2.88 12.74
C GLY A 109 -20.19 -4.00 13.25
N GLU A 110 -19.78 -4.98 12.43
CA GLU A 110 -19.05 -6.17 12.92
C GLU A 110 -17.53 -5.99 13.04
N HIS A 111 -16.89 -5.13 12.21
CA HIS A 111 -15.44 -4.95 12.24
C HIS A 111 -15.07 -3.51 12.61
N ARG A 112 -14.93 -3.27 13.90
CA ARG A 112 -14.55 -1.94 14.44
C ARG A 112 -13.06 -1.85 14.76
N VAL A 113 -12.48 -2.95 15.24
CA VAL A 113 -11.06 -3.03 15.59
C VAL A 113 -10.31 -3.76 14.48
N ILE A 114 -9.50 -3.02 13.74
CA ILE A 114 -8.78 -3.55 12.56
C ILE A 114 -7.28 -3.39 12.79
N SER A 115 -6.55 -4.51 12.81
CA SER A 115 -5.10 -4.46 12.81
C SER A 115 -4.54 -4.38 11.40
N VAL A 116 -3.49 -3.59 11.23
CA VAL A 116 -2.73 -3.49 9.98
C VAL A 116 -1.36 -4.11 10.20
N THR A 117 -1.08 -5.19 9.49
CA THR A 117 0.21 -5.88 9.51
C THR A 117 0.79 -6.02 8.11
N SER A 118 1.96 -6.61 7.97
CA SER A 118 2.61 -6.88 6.68
C SER A 118 3.48 -8.14 6.75
N PRO A 119 3.83 -8.76 5.62
CA PRO A 119 4.83 -9.81 5.55
C PRO A 119 6.20 -9.37 6.04
N ALA A 120 6.67 -8.20 5.60
CA ALA A 120 8.01 -7.71 5.87
C ALA A 120 8.02 -6.25 6.37
N ALA A 121 9.15 -5.87 6.96
CA ALA A 121 9.40 -4.48 7.31
C ALA A 121 9.59 -3.64 6.03
N GLY A 122 8.97 -2.46 5.98
CA GLY A 122 9.06 -1.57 4.82
C GLY A 122 7.92 -1.70 3.81
N ASP A 123 6.97 -2.62 4.01
CA ASP A 123 5.80 -2.77 3.12
C ASP A 123 4.80 -1.60 3.20
N GLY A 124 4.94 -0.70 4.18
CA GLY A 124 4.11 0.51 4.29
C GLY A 124 2.93 0.40 5.25
N LYS A 125 2.89 -0.61 6.14
CA LYS A 125 1.81 -0.85 7.11
C LYS A 125 1.42 0.39 7.94
N SER A 126 2.41 1.07 8.57
CA SER A 126 2.14 2.24 9.42
C SER A 126 1.63 3.44 8.61
N THR A 127 2.13 3.62 7.38
CA THR A 127 1.63 4.63 6.45
C THR A 127 0.19 4.32 6.03
N LEU A 128 -0.12 3.06 5.76
CA LEU A 128 -1.49 2.60 5.47
C LEU A 128 -2.40 2.84 6.67
N ALA A 129 -2.00 2.41 7.88
CA ALA A 129 -2.77 2.59 9.10
C ALA A 129 -3.11 4.07 9.36
N LEU A 130 -2.11 4.96 9.24
CA LEU A 130 -2.29 6.39 9.38
C LEU A 130 -3.28 6.96 8.35
N ASN A 131 -3.05 6.74 7.06
CA ASN A 131 -3.90 7.32 6.01
C ASN A 131 -5.32 6.74 6.02
N LEU A 132 -5.49 5.48 6.39
CA LEU A 132 -6.80 4.88 6.60
C LEU A 132 -7.53 5.54 7.78
N ALA A 133 -6.87 5.69 8.93
CA ALA A 133 -7.43 6.35 10.10
C ALA A 133 -7.83 7.81 9.81
N VAL A 134 -6.96 8.57 9.13
CA VAL A 134 -7.28 9.93 8.64
C VAL A 134 -8.49 9.91 7.71
N SER A 135 -8.54 9.00 6.75
CA SER A 135 -9.64 8.93 5.78
C SER A 135 -10.97 8.56 6.44
N LEU A 136 -10.97 7.69 7.45
CA LEU A 136 -12.16 7.35 8.26
C LEU A 136 -12.65 8.56 9.05
N ALA A 137 -11.74 9.24 9.76
CA ALA A 137 -12.05 10.46 10.52
C ALA A 137 -12.60 11.58 9.64
N GLN A 138 -11.99 11.83 8.47
CA GLN A 138 -12.49 12.80 7.48
C GLN A 138 -13.88 12.46 6.94
N SER A 139 -14.34 11.22 7.08
CA SER A 139 -15.72 10.82 6.76
C SER A 139 -16.71 10.95 7.93
N GLY A 140 -16.28 11.58 9.04
CA GLY A 140 -17.10 11.80 10.23
C GLY A 140 -17.19 10.60 11.18
N LYS A 141 -16.27 9.62 11.07
CA LYS A 141 -16.21 8.47 11.98
C LYS A 141 -15.25 8.75 13.12
N ARG A 142 -15.71 8.60 14.37
CA ARG A 142 -14.83 8.66 15.54
C ARG A 142 -13.80 7.54 15.44
N THR A 143 -12.55 7.91 15.20
CA THR A 143 -11.48 6.97 14.88
C THR A 143 -10.31 7.16 15.83
N VAL A 144 -9.73 6.07 16.29
CA VAL A 144 -8.46 6.08 17.01
C VAL A 144 -7.39 5.28 16.26
N LEU A 145 -6.21 5.86 16.13
CA LEU A 145 -5.01 5.18 15.63
C LEU A 145 -4.17 4.75 16.83
N LEU A 146 -4.05 3.45 17.01
CA LEU A 146 -3.33 2.81 18.11
C LEU A 146 -1.99 2.24 17.64
N GLU A 147 -0.90 2.63 18.29
CA GLU A 147 0.43 2.05 18.09
C GLU A 147 0.60 0.76 18.90
N SER A 148 0.64 -0.38 18.22
CA SER A 148 0.97 -1.68 18.82
C SER A 148 2.26 -2.30 18.25
N ASP A 149 3.03 -1.57 17.40
CA ASP A 149 4.41 -1.91 17.09
C ASP A 149 5.34 -1.40 18.20
N LEU A 150 5.30 -2.05 19.35
CA LEU A 150 6.05 -1.66 20.54
C LEU A 150 7.57 -1.83 20.39
N ARG A 151 8.01 -2.57 19.35
CA ARG A 151 9.45 -2.76 19.05
C ARG A 151 10.03 -1.60 18.25
N ARG A 152 9.28 -1.11 17.24
CA ARG A 152 9.71 -0.03 16.35
C ARG A 152 8.58 0.98 16.16
N PRO A 153 8.15 1.66 17.24
CA PRO A 153 7.02 2.57 17.19
C PRO A 153 7.29 3.71 16.20
N LYS A 154 6.29 4.03 15.38
CA LYS A 154 6.36 5.03 14.32
C LYS A 154 5.22 6.03 14.35
N VAL A 155 4.07 5.71 14.93
CA VAL A 155 2.89 6.59 14.93
C VAL A 155 3.24 7.96 15.47
N HIS A 156 3.95 8.06 16.62
CA HIS A 156 4.38 9.33 17.18
C HIS A 156 5.24 10.18 16.22
N LYS A 157 6.08 9.52 15.38
CA LYS A 157 6.90 10.22 14.38
C LYS A 157 6.10 10.66 13.17
N LEU A 158 5.12 9.84 12.77
CA LEU A 158 4.27 10.11 11.61
C LEU A 158 3.24 11.21 11.91
N THR A 159 2.85 11.36 13.17
CA THR A 159 1.76 12.26 13.59
C THR A 159 2.24 13.47 14.39
N GLY A 160 3.51 13.52 14.78
CA GLY A 160 4.03 14.55 15.70
C GLY A 160 3.50 14.44 17.14
N ALA A 161 2.78 13.36 17.48
CA ALA A 161 2.23 13.14 18.80
C ALA A 161 3.30 12.88 19.87
N SER A 162 3.00 13.17 21.13
CA SER A 162 3.87 12.85 22.26
C SER A 162 3.98 11.32 22.41
N ASN A 163 5.15 10.84 22.81
CA ASN A 163 5.38 9.43 23.15
C ASN A 163 5.85 9.25 24.61
N GLN A 164 5.53 10.18 25.48
CA GLN A 164 5.89 10.10 26.90
C GLN A 164 5.03 9.09 27.65
N LEU A 165 3.73 9.14 27.45
CA LEU A 165 2.75 8.18 27.92
C LEU A 165 2.04 7.54 26.72
N GLY A 166 1.64 6.28 26.87
CA GLY A 166 0.97 5.56 25.79
C GLY A 166 0.44 4.19 26.22
N LEU A 167 0.19 3.33 25.22
CA LEU A 167 -0.38 2.00 25.42
C LEU A 167 0.33 1.21 26.54
N VAL A 168 1.67 1.21 26.53
CA VAL A 168 2.47 0.41 27.49
C VAL A 168 2.22 0.84 28.92
N ASP A 169 2.06 2.14 29.16
CA ASP A 169 1.88 2.70 30.48
C ASP A 169 0.50 2.33 31.04
N VAL A 170 -0.53 2.31 30.19
CA VAL A 170 -1.87 1.81 30.56
C VAL A 170 -1.84 0.32 30.86
N LEU A 171 -1.20 -0.49 30.00
CA LEU A 171 -1.13 -1.95 30.22
C LEU A 171 -0.33 -2.36 31.46
N ARG A 172 0.48 -1.45 32.00
CA ARG A 172 1.19 -1.61 33.28
C ARG A 172 0.43 -1.04 34.47
N GLY A 173 -0.72 -0.41 34.25
CA GLY A 173 -1.49 0.27 35.30
C GLY A 173 -0.80 1.54 35.83
N GLN A 174 0.02 2.19 35.00
CA GLN A 174 0.75 3.42 35.33
C GLN A 174 0.04 4.69 34.83
N ALA A 175 -0.96 4.52 33.95
CA ALA A 175 -1.79 5.57 33.39
C ALA A 175 -3.19 5.05 33.10
N GLU A 176 -4.18 5.94 33.10
CA GLU A 176 -5.52 5.65 32.63
C GLU A 176 -5.62 5.87 31.10
N ILE A 177 -6.67 5.35 30.46
CA ILE A 177 -6.86 5.48 29.02
C ILE A 177 -6.93 6.97 28.60
N ASP A 178 -7.59 7.78 29.41
CA ASP A 178 -7.79 9.19 29.12
C ASP A 178 -6.47 10.02 29.21
N ASP A 179 -5.47 9.54 29.94
CA ASP A 179 -4.15 10.16 30.03
C ASP A 179 -3.30 9.97 28.76
N VAL A 180 -3.59 8.93 27.97
CA VAL A 180 -2.79 8.53 26.80
C VAL A 180 -3.45 8.86 25.47
N VAL A 181 -4.74 9.20 25.49
CA VAL A 181 -5.47 9.61 24.29
C VAL A 181 -5.09 11.05 23.92
N GLN A 182 -4.58 11.23 22.71
CA GLN A 182 -4.14 12.53 22.20
C GLN A 182 -5.01 12.96 21.01
N SER A 183 -5.49 14.20 21.07
CA SER A 183 -6.13 14.86 19.93
C SER A 183 -5.09 15.38 18.94
N CYS A 184 -5.48 15.51 17.68
CA CYS A 184 -4.63 16.03 16.61
C CYS A 184 -5.40 17.05 15.74
N GLU A 185 -4.75 17.58 14.70
CA GLU A 185 -5.38 18.56 13.81
C GLU A 185 -6.52 17.99 12.95
N VAL A 186 -6.66 16.65 12.85
CA VAL A 186 -7.74 16.01 12.13
C VAL A 186 -8.92 15.76 13.07
N GLN A 187 -10.04 16.45 12.80
CA GLN A 187 -11.26 16.24 13.58
C GLN A 187 -11.68 14.76 13.53
N GLU A 188 -12.26 14.26 14.62
CA GLU A 188 -12.69 12.84 14.78
C GLU A 188 -11.53 11.82 14.77
N LEU A 189 -10.25 12.24 14.72
CA LEU A 189 -9.11 11.38 14.88
C LEU A 189 -8.43 11.59 16.23
N GLN A 190 -8.26 10.53 16.98
CA GLN A 190 -7.44 10.50 18.17
C GLN A 190 -6.29 9.49 18.02
N LEU A 191 -5.23 9.70 18.78
CA LEU A 191 -3.98 8.95 18.67
C LEU A 191 -3.63 8.35 20.02
N ILE A 192 -3.17 7.10 20.03
CA ILE A 192 -2.56 6.45 21.19
C ILE A 192 -1.21 5.91 20.74
N THR A 193 -0.16 6.49 21.27
CA THR A 193 1.23 6.11 20.96
C THR A 193 1.69 4.95 21.84
N CYS A 194 2.89 4.43 21.57
CA CYS A 194 3.47 3.34 22.35
C CYS A 194 3.71 3.72 23.82
N GLY A 195 4.18 4.93 24.09
CA GLY A 195 4.69 5.34 25.40
C GLY A 195 6.07 4.76 25.67
N SER A 196 6.31 4.29 26.89
CA SER A 196 7.56 3.68 27.31
C SER A 196 7.81 2.35 26.59
N ARG A 197 9.05 2.11 26.14
CA ARG A 197 9.38 0.83 25.47
C ARG A 197 9.39 -0.33 26.44
N PRO A 198 8.60 -1.39 26.23
CA PRO A 198 8.63 -2.56 27.09
C PRO A 198 9.85 -3.46 26.75
N LYS A 199 10.29 -4.24 27.73
CA LYS A 199 11.29 -5.30 27.52
C LYS A 199 10.69 -6.49 26.78
N ASP A 200 9.43 -6.84 27.10
CA ASP A 200 8.72 -8.02 26.64
C ASP A 200 7.40 -7.64 25.93
N PRO A 201 7.47 -7.11 24.68
CA PRO A 201 6.31 -6.64 23.95
C PRO A 201 5.24 -7.71 23.73
N ALA A 202 5.65 -8.91 23.32
CA ALA A 202 4.74 -10.01 23.02
C ALA A 202 3.92 -10.44 24.24
N GLU A 203 4.58 -10.56 25.40
CA GLU A 203 3.92 -10.92 26.64
C GLU A 203 2.92 -9.85 27.09
N LEU A 204 3.27 -8.57 26.92
CA LEU A 204 2.40 -7.46 27.27
C LEU A 204 1.12 -7.44 26.44
N LEU A 205 1.24 -7.65 25.12
CA LEU A 205 0.11 -7.72 24.19
C LEU A 205 -0.71 -9.02 24.30
N ALA A 206 -0.17 -10.05 24.95
CA ALA A 206 -0.88 -11.30 25.22
C ALA A 206 -1.74 -11.24 26.50
N LYS A 207 -1.55 -10.25 27.37
CA LYS A 207 -2.27 -10.13 28.64
C LYS A 207 -3.77 -9.83 28.45
N PRO A 208 -4.63 -10.28 29.37
CA PRO A 208 -6.04 -9.91 29.40
C PRO A 208 -6.28 -8.38 29.47
N SER A 209 -5.33 -7.63 30.06
CA SER A 209 -5.40 -6.17 30.11
C SER A 209 -5.42 -5.52 28.74
N TYR A 210 -4.74 -6.09 27.73
CA TYR A 210 -4.80 -5.58 26.36
C TYR A 210 -6.17 -5.83 25.70
N GLU A 211 -6.78 -6.97 25.96
CA GLU A 211 -8.15 -7.27 25.50
C GLU A 211 -9.17 -6.31 26.13
N ALA A 212 -9.11 -6.11 27.43
CA ALA A 212 -9.96 -5.16 28.14
C ALA A 212 -9.77 -3.73 27.63
N PHE A 213 -8.54 -3.35 27.27
CA PHE A 213 -8.21 -2.07 26.67
C PHE A 213 -8.84 -1.92 25.27
N LEU A 214 -8.76 -2.93 24.40
CA LEU A 214 -9.40 -2.92 23.09
C LEU A 214 -10.92 -2.85 23.21
N GLU A 215 -11.54 -3.56 24.16
CA GLU A 215 -12.97 -3.51 24.40
C GLU A 215 -13.43 -2.11 24.84
N GLU A 216 -12.63 -1.41 25.65
CA GLU A 216 -12.93 -0.03 26.03
C GLU A 216 -12.84 0.91 24.82
N LEU A 217 -11.81 0.76 23.96
CA LEU A 217 -11.71 1.53 22.72
C LEU A 217 -12.88 1.23 21.76
N ARG A 218 -13.33 -0.03 21.67
CA ARG A 218 -14.49 -0.43 20.86
C ARG A 218 -15.77 0.28 21.28
N ARG A 219 -15.94 0.58 22.57
CA ARG A 219 -17.10 1.33 23.09
C ARG A 219 -17.04 2.83 22.76
N ARG A 220 -15.82 3.40 22.73
CA ARG A 220 -15.60 4.85 22.54
C ARG A 220 -15.59 5.27 21.09
N TYR A 221 -15.09 4.42 20.19
CA TYR A 221 -14.83 4.76 18.78
C TYR A 221 -15.66 3.92 17.82
N ASP A 222 -15.92 4.49 16.65
CA ASP A 222 -16.54 3.77 15.54
C ASP A 222 -15.52 2.85 14.85
N TYR A 223 -14.24 3.28 14.82
CA TYR A 223 -13.11 2.49 14.31
C TYR A 223 -11.86 2.63 15.19
N VAL A 224 -11.21 1.51 15.42
CA VAL A 224 -9.90 1.39 16.06
C VAL A 224 -8.93 0.80 15.05
N ILE A 225 -8.00 1.60 14.56
CA ILE A 225 -6.96 1.15 13.61
C ILE A 225 -5.68 0.88 14.40
N VAL A 226 -5.23 -0.38 14.36
CA VAL A 226 -4.08 -0.85 15.16
C VAL A 226 -2.89 -1.07 14.26
N ASP A 227 -1.84 -0.25 14.37
CA ASP A 227 -0.56 -0.49 13.68
C ASP A 227 0.25 -1.55 14.43
N THR A 228 0.60 -2.64 13.76
CA THR A 228 1.32 -3.78 14.35
C THR A 228 2.63 -4.05 13.61
N PRO A 229 3.62 -4.75 14.21
CA PRO A 229 4.83 -5.14 13.49
C PRO A 229 4.54 -6.15 12.36
N PRO A 230 5.54 -6.44 11.48
CA PRO A 230 5.38 -7.48 10.45
C PRO A 230 5.20 -8.86 11.06
N ILE A 231 4.19 -9.62 10.59
CA ILE A 231 3.79 -10.89 11.20
C ILE A 231 4.84 -12.01 11.04
N LEU A 232 5.65 -11.96 9.99
CA LEU A 232 6.70 -12.96 9.78
C LEU A 232 8.01 -12.65 10.53
N ALA A 233 8.12 -11.43 11.10
CA ALA A 233 9.35 -11.00 11.77
C ALA A 233 9.36 -11.29 13.26
N VAL A 234 8.19 -11.21 13.91
CA VAL A 234 8.03 -11.33 15.37
C VAL A 234 6.67 -11.92 15.72
N THR A 235 6.50 -12.37 16.97
CA THR A 235 5.26 -13.01 17.46
C THR A 235 4.20 -12.01 17.92
N ASP A 236 4.55 -10.77 18.18
CA ASP A 236 3.66 -9.73 18.73
C ASP A 236 2.37 -9.55 17.92
N PRO A 237 2.40 -9.50 16.55
CA PRO A 237 1.18 -9.33 15.77
C PRO A 237 0.17 -10.47 15.95
N ALA A 238 0.64 -11.68 16.24
CA ALA A 238 -0.24 -12.82 16.47
C ALA A 238 -1.12 -12.60 17.70
N GLY A 239 -0.54 -12.06 18.79
CA GLY A 239 -1.26 -11.69 20.00
C GLY A 239 -2.33 -10.62 19.77
N VAL A 240 -2.05 -9.66 18.88
CA VAL A 240 -3.02 -8.62 18.47
C VAL A 240 -4.08 -9.22 17.56
N ALA A 241 -3.67 -9.97 16.52
CA ALA A 241 -4.56 -10.52 15.50
C ALA A 241 -5.65 -11.44 16.05
N ALA A 242 -5.37 -12.14 17.16
CA ALA A 242 -6.35 -12.98 17.84
C ALA A 242 -7.43 -12.20 18.62
N ARG A 243 -7.28 -10.88 18.80
CA ARG A 243 -8.15 -10.03 19.64
C ARG A 243 -8.87 -8.90 18.87
N VAL A 244 -8.58 -8.77 17.59
CA VAL A 244 -9.21 -7.78 16.72
C VAL A 244 -10.30 -8.42 15.87
N ASP A 245 -11.20 -7.60 15.34
CA ASP A 245 -12.31 -8.08 14.50
C ASP A 245 -11.83 -8.48 13.10
N GLY A 246 -10.74 -7.84 12.64
CA GLY A 246 -10.17 -8.14 11.35
C GLY A 246 -8.71 -7.72 11.20
N VAL A 247 -8.00 -8.44 10.35
CA VAL A 247 -6.61 -8.16 9.99
C VAL A 247 -6.55 -7.70 8.55
N MET A 248 -5.98 -6.53 8.34
CA MET A 248 -5.66 -6.01 7.01
C MET A 248 -4.17 -6.24 6.73
N VAL A 249 -3.86 -6.92 5.65
CA VAL A 249 -2.47 -7.23 5.27
C VAL A 249 -1.98 -6.26 4.21
N CYS A 250 -0.99 -5.44 4.55
CA CYS A 250 -0.30 -4.55 3.64
C CYS A 250 0.83 -5.30 2.94
N MET A 251 0.77 -5.47 1.63
CA MET A 251 1.78 -6.17 0.83
C MET A 251 2.40 -5.23 -0.20
N ARG A 252 3.72 -5.22 -0.29
CA ARG A 252 4.43 -4.58 -1.40
C ARG A 252 4.77 -5.60 -2.47
N LEU A 253 4.48 -5.29 -3.74
CA LEU A 253 4.80 -6.19 -4.84
C LEU A 253 6.32 -6.32 -5.02
N SER A 254 6.80 -7.56 -5.04
CA SER A 254 8.19 -7.93 -5.26
C SER A 254 8.23 -9.37 -5.80
N ARG A 255 9.39 -9.83 -6.24
CA ARG A 255 9.59 -11.23 -6.67
C ARG A 255 9.28 -12.27 -5.59
N HIS A 256 9.35 -11.87 -4.32
CA HIS A 256 9.12 -12.74 -3.17
C HIS A 256 7.71 -12.61 -2.56
N THR A 257 6.87 -11.76 -3.10
CA THR A 257 5.54 -11.46 -2.52
C THR A 257 4.67 -12.70 -2.42
N ARG A 258 4.72 -13.62 -3.40
CA ARG A 258 3.92 -14.84 -3.38
C ARG A 258 4.29 -15.74 -2.20
N ASP A 259 5.57 -16.03 -2.00
CA ASP A 259 6.04 -16.91 -0.92
C ASP A 259 5.85 -16.26 0.46
N LEU A 260 6.16 -14.96 0.59
CA LEU A 260 5.93 -14.20 1.82
C LEU A 260 4.43 -14.08 2.13
N GLY A 261 3.61 -13.86 1.10
CA GLY A 261 2.16 -13.79 1.24
C GLY A 261 1.56 -15.10 1.74
N ARG A 262 1.95 -16.25 1.17
CA ARG A 262 1.52 -17.58 1.65
C ARG A 262 1.83 -17.75 3.14
N ARG A 263 3.10 -17.58 3.51
CA ARG A 263 3.53 -17.71 4.90
C ARG A 263 2.77 -16.77 5.85
N THR A 264 2.45 -15.56 5.38
CA THR A 264 1.63 -14.60 6.14
C THR A 264 0.21 -15.12 6.33
N MET A 265 -0.42 -15.62 5.26
CA MET A 265 -1.79 -16.15 5.34
C MET A 265 -1.86 -17.42 6.18
N ASP A 266 -0.85 -18.29 6.08
CA ASP A 266 -0.77 -19.49 6.90
C ASP A 266 -0.61 -19.12 8.38
N ALA A 267 0.30 -18.20 8.71
CA ALA A 267 0.48 -17.72 10.08
C ALA A 267 -0.79 -17.09 10.68
N LEU A 268 -1.54 -16.31 9.88
CA LEU A 268 -2.82 -15.72 10.32
C LEU A 268 -3.91 -16.78 10.49
N ARG A 269 -3.95 -17.79 9.62
CA ARG A 269 -4.89 -18.91 9.70
C ARG A 269 -4.62 -19.78 10.92
N ASP A 270 -3.35 -20.08 11.22
CA ASP A 270 -2.94 -20.92 12.35
C ASP A 270 -3.36 -20.34 13.70
N ILE A 271 -3.44 -19.01 13.81
CA ILE A 271 -3.94 -18.33 15.01
C ILE A 271 -5.45 -18.05 14.98
N GLY A 272 -6.15 -18.48 13.93
CA GLY A 272 -7.59 -18.26 13.80
C GLY A 272 -7.99 -16.81 13.51
N ALA A 273 -7.07 -15.97 13.03
CA ALA A 273 -7.37 -14.57 12.76
C ALA A 273 -8.24 -14.39 11.52
N THR A 274 -9.23 -13.48 11.61
CA THR A 274 -10.07 -13.09 10.48
C THR A 274 -9.31 -12.11 9.58
N VAL A 275 -8.93 -12.52 8.37
CA VAL A 275 -8.30 -11.63 7.40
C VAL A 275 -9.37 -10.88 6.63
N SER A 276 -9.50 -9.56 6.89
CA SER A 276 -10.47 -8.69 6.20
C SER A 276 -10.12 -8.48 4.73
N GLY A 277 -8.83 -8.48 4.40
CA GLY A 277 -8.33 -8.37 3.02
C GLY A 277 -6.90 -7.88 2.92
N ILE A 278 -6.47 -7.71 1.67
CA ILE A 278 -5.11 -7.30 1.32
C ILE A 278 -5.14 -5.90 0.70
N VAL A 279 -4.19 -5.05 1.09
CA VAL A 279 -3.89 -3.80 0.40
C VAL A 279 -2.53 -3.93 -0.28
N ILE A 280 -2.50 -3.73 -1.59
CA ILE A 280 -1.28 -3.74 -2.38
C ILE A 280 -0.68 -2.34 -2.37
N ASN A 281 0.54 -2.22 -1.84
CA ASN A 281 1.23 -0.95 -1.69
C ASN A 281 2.40 -0.82 -2.66
N GLY A 282 2.61 0.40 -3.18
CA GLY A 282 3.75 0.72 -4.04
C GLY A 282 3.61 0.18 -5.47
N VAL A 283 2.41 0.23 -6.05
CA VAL A 283 2.17 -0.15 -7.44
C VAL A 283 2.74 0.92 -8.37
N GLU A 284 3.71 0.56 -9.21
CA GLU A 284 4.32 1.47 -10.19
C GLU A 284 3.38 1.72 -11.38
N GLU A 285 3.32 2.98 -11.85
CA GLU A 285 2.53 3.33 -13.06
C GLU A 285 3.04 2.62 -14.32
N ARG A 286 4.30 2.17 -14.34
CA ARG A 286 4.90 1.43 -15.45
C ARG A 286 4.49 -0.03 -15.54
N ASP A 287 3.98 -0.62 -14.48
CA ASP A 287 3.40 -1.96 -14.48
C ASP A 287 2.03 -1.99 -15.18
N SER A 288 1.84 -1.06 -16.10
CA SER A 288 0.64 -0.73 -16.87
C SER A 288 0.07 -1.89 -17.70
N TYR A 289 0.79 -2.99 -17.85
CA TYR A 289 0.33 -4.17 -18.60
C TYR A 289 -0.51 -5.17 -17.78
N GLY A 290 -0.65 -4.97 -16.48
CA GLY A 290 -1.49 -5.84 -15.64
C GLY A 290 -2.09 -5.13 -14.42
N TYR A 291 -1.31 -4.32 -13.71
CA TYR A 291 -1.72 -3.68 -12.46
C TYR A 291 -2.14 -2.20 -12.63
N GLY A 292 -1.62 -1.48 -13.63
CA GLY A 292 -1.82 -0.02 -13.77
C GLY A 292 -3.17 0.41 -14.33
N ASN A 293 -3.96 -0.49 -14.92
CA ASN A 293 -5.21 -0.17 -15.61
C ASN A 293 -6.48 -0.57 -14.83
N TYR A 294 -6.34 -0.95 -13.55
CA TYR A 294 -7.49 -1.27 -12.72
C TYR A 294 -8.26 0.01 -12.39
N ARG A 295 -9.34 0.25 -13.14
CA ARG A 295 -10.30 1.30 -12.85
C ARG A 295 -11.12 0.94 -11.61
N TYR A 296 -11.53 1.94 -10.84
CA TYR A 296 -12.48 1.84 -9.73
C TYR A 296 -13.77 1.06 -10.08
N SER A 297 -14.14 1.03 -11.37
CA SER A 297 -15.27 0.23 -11.90
C SER A 297 -15.07 -1.28 -11.71
N ASP A 298 -13.82 -1.76 -11.74
CA ASP A 298 -13.53 -3.19 -11.67
C ASP A 298 -13.64 -3.69 -10.22
N TYR A 299 -13.38 -2.82 -9.24
CA TYR A 299 -13.63 -3.08 -7.83
C TYR A 299 -15.08 -3.44 -7.54
N ARG A 300 -16.04 -2.69 -8.11
CA ARG A 300 -17.47 -2.92 -7.93
C ARG A 300 -17.91 -4.24 -8.54
N TYR A 301 -17.29 -4.65 -9.64
CA TYR A 301 -17.52 -5.94 -10.30
C TYR A 301 -17.01 -7.11 -9.47
N TYR A 302 -15.80 -7.00 -8.89
CA TYR A 302 -15.20 -8.03 -8.04
C TYR A 302 -15.94 -8.20 -6.71
N TYR A 303 -16.31 -7.11 -6.04
CA TYR A 303 -17.11 -7.15 -4.82
C TYR A 303 -18.48 -7.78 -5.05
N LYS A 304 -19.13 -7.48 -6.16
CA LYS A 304 -20.41 -8.06 -6.54
C LYS A 304 -20.30 -9.56 -6.79
N ASN A 305 -19.22 -10.01 -7.45
CA ASN A 305 -19.01 -11.43 -7.76
C ASN A 305 -18.49 -12.24 -6.56
N TYR A 306 -17.71 -11.63 -5.67
CA TYR A 306 -17.25 -12.27 -4.44
C TYR A 306 -18.42 -12.58 -3.49
N ASN A 307 -19.31 -11.63 -3.28
CA ASN A 307 -20.53 -11.85 -2.49
C ASN A 307 -21.50 -12.87 -3.13
N TYR A 308 -21.50 -12.98 -4.45
CA TYR A 308 -22.34 -13.98 -5.16
C TYR A 308 -21.78 -15.40 -5.02
N LYS A 309 -20.48 -15.57 -4.86
CA LYS A 309 -19.84 -16.89 -4.79
C LYS A 309 -19.74 -17.47 -3.37
N TYR A 310 -19.81 -16.63 -2.35
CA TYR A 310 -19.66 -17.02 -0.94
C TYR A 310 -20.90 -16.80 -0.07
N GLY A 311 -22.08 -16.59 -0.69
CA GLY A 311 -23.38 -16.90 -0.07
C GLY A 311 -23.79 -16.02 1.11
N TYR A 312 -23.44 -14.73 1.16
CA TYR A 312 -24.12 -13.77 2.05
C TYR A 312 -25.20 -13.05 1.25
N GLY A 313 -26.44 -13.54 1.41
CA GLY A 313 -27.64 -12.95 0.79
C GLY A 313 -27.93 -11.60 1.40
N TYR A 314 -27.77 -10.53 0.65
CA TYR A 314 -28.38 -9.23 0.89
C TYR A 314 -29.34 -8.87 -0.24
N GLY A 315 -30.54 -8.54 0.18
CA GLY A 315 -31.70 -8.25 -0.63
C GLY A 315 -31.49 -7.14 -1.66
N ARG A 316 -32.04 -7.43 -2.77
CA ARG A 316 -32.58 -6.62 -3.87
C ARG A 316 -32.61 -5.11 -3.60
N TYR A 317 -31.61 -4.37 -4.10
CA TYR A 317 -31.73 -2.96 -4.40
C TYR A 317 -31.47 -2.72 -5.89
N GLY A 318 -32.38 -1.90 -6.45
CA GLY A 318 -32.73 -1.71 -7.83
C GLY A 318 -31.59 -1.48 -8.83
N SER A 319 -31.89 -1.97 -10.00
CA SER A 319 -31.26 -1.69 -11.27
C SER A 319 -31.04 -0.19 -11.50
N TYR A 320 -29.77 0.23 -11.55
CA TYR A 320 -29.35 1.42 -12.27
C TYR A 320 -28.43 0.96 -13.40
N ASN A 321 -29.03 0.73 -14.55
CA ASN A 321 -28.35 0.57 -15.82
C ASN A 321 -27.94 1.95 -16.36
N SER A 322 -26.76 1.98 -16.99
CA SER A 322 -26.38 2.94 -18.01
C SER A 322 -26.01 4.36 -17.54
N TYR A 323 -24.76 4.52 -17.04
CA TYR A 323 -23.95 5.72 -17.25
C TYR A 323 -22.47 5.30 -17.19
N GLY A 324 -21.95 4.77 -18.27
CA GLY A 324 -20.61 4.19 -18.31
C GLY A 324 -19.77 4.53 -19.56
N SER A 325 -20.13 5.57 -20.33
CA SER A 325 -19.35 5.88 -21.55
C SER A 325 -19.05 7.37 -21.81
N ALA A 326 -19.11 8.25 -20.81
CA ALA A 326 -18.95 9.69 -21.05
C ALA A 326 -17.95 10.43 -20.16
N TYR A 327 -17.08 9.74 -19.40
CA TYR A 327 -16.07 10.47 -18.61
C TYR A 327 -14.65 10.03 -18.97
N GLY A 328 -13.99 10.86 -19.78
CA GLY A 328 -12.56 10.85 -20.05
C GLY A 328 -11.77 11.01 -18.72
N GLY A 329 -10.96 9.99 -18.38
CA GLY A 329 -10.42 9.81 -17.03
C GLY A 329 -9.29 10.75 -16.61
N ASN A 330 -8.97 11.83 -17.31
CA ASN A 330 -7.83 12.70 -16.98
C ASN A 330 -8.21 14.13 -16.52
N GLU A 331 -9.45 14.55 -16.65
CA GLU A 331 -9.84 15.93 -16.32
C GLU A 331 -10.25 16.14 -14.85
N TYR A 332 -10.42 15.08 -14.07
CA TYR A 332 -10.85 15.17 -12.67
C TYR A 332 -9.72 15.42 -11.66
N PHE A 333 -8.47 15.28 -12.08
CA PHE A 333 -7.31 15.53 -11.23
C PHE A 333 -6.57 16.74 -11.79
N GLU A 334 -6.82 17.94 -11.27
CA GLU A 334 -6.00 19.13 -11.51
C GLU A 334 -4.62 18.96 -10.85
N GLU A 335 -3.77 18.17 -11.46
CA GLU A 335 -2.31 18.28 -11.29
C GLU A 335 -1.79 19.13 -12.45
N LYS A 336 -1.77 20.44 -12.27
CA LYS A 336 -0.84 21.29 -13.02
C LYS A 336 0.55 21.01 -12.49
N ASP A 337 1.22 20.01 -13.07
CA ASP A 337 2.66 19.84 -12.93
C ASP A 337 3.33 20.77 -13.95
N PRO A 338 4.01 21.86 -13.51
CA PRO A 338 4.69 22.78 -14.43
C PRO A 338 5.83 22.13 -15.22
N GLY A 339 6.29 20.93 -14.81
CA GLY A 339 7.35 20.17 -15.47
C GLY A 339 6.88 19.26 -16.60
N ALA A 340 5.62 18.83 -16.60
CA ALA A 340 5.11 17.91 -17.62
C ALA A 340 4.74 18.64 -18.94
N ALA A 341 4.39 19.92 -18.87
CA ALA A 341 4.08 20.73 -20.06
C ALA A 341 5.33 21.02 -20.91
N ALA A 342 6.51 21.12 -20.29
CA ALA A 342 7.76 21.38 -21.01
C ALA A 342 8.31 20.17 -21.79
N LEU A 343 7.94 18.97 -21.40
CA LEU A 343 8.38 17.73 -22.05
C LEU A 343 7.51 17.30 -23.24
N MET A 344 6.30 17.85 -23.34
CA MET A 344 5.40 17.54 -24.46
C MET A 344 5.43 18.58 -25.61
N SER A 345 6.05 19.76 -25.39
CA SER A 345 6.12 20.82 -26.40
C SER A 345 7.41 20.90 -27.16
N GLY A 346 8.24 19.87 -27.24
CA GLY A 346 9.32 19.67 -28.20
C GLY A 346 10.11 20.89 -28.70
N SER A 347 10.17 22.00 -27.94
CA SER A 347 10.92 23.20 -28.30
C SER A 347 12.18 23.30 -27.44
N ALA A 348 13.29 23.00 -28.05
CA ALA A 348 14.61 23.34 -27.52
C ALA A 348 14.74 24.85 -27.35
N PRO A 349 15.44 25.34 -26.30
CA PRO A 349 15.75 26.76 -26.22
C PRO A 349 16.81 27.11 -27.28
N GLU A 350 16.44 28.01 -28.19
CA GLU A 350 17.40 28.66 -29.08
C GLU A 350 18.33 29.56 -28.28
N ASP A 351 19.60 29.42 -28.53
CA ASP A 351 20.69 30.28 -28.11
C ASP A 351 20.40 31.75 -28.47
N ALA A 352 20.44 32.61 -27.49
CA ALA A 352 20.61 34.05 -27.70
C ALA A 352 21.96 34.46 -27.16
N ALA A 353 22.97 34.33 -28.03
CA ALA A 353 24.19 35.08 -27.92
C ALA A 353 24.04 36.44 -28.55
N SER A 354 24.78 37.40 -28.04
CA SER A 354 25.15 38.70 -28.59
C SER A 354 24.37 39.93 -28.12
N GLY A 355 25.12 40.86 -27.57
CA GLY A 355 24.73 42.25 -27.40
C GLY A 355 25.58 42.99 -26.38
N GLU A 356 26.67 43.45 -26.79
CA GLU A 356 27.63 44.53 -26.48
C GLU A 356 27.30 45.57 -25.38
N PRO A 357 28.34 46.20 -24.81
CA PRO A 357 28.28 47.15 -23.73
C PRO A 357 28.11 48.59 -24.22
N ALA A 358 27.40 49.44 -23.47
CA ALA A 358 27.32 50.86 -23.66
C ALA A 358 28.07 51.62 -22.58
N PRO A 359 28.68 52.79 -22.89
CA PRO A 359 29.64 53.49 -22.05
C PRO A 359 29.01 54.50 -21.11
N GLY A 360 29.83 54.87 -20.13
CA GLY A 360 29.92 55.93 -19.20
C GLY A 360 28.99 57.18 -19.27
N ASP A 361 28.60 57.58 -18.12
CA ASP A 361 28.95 58.86 -17.44
C ASP A 361 28.60 58.76 -15.96
#